data_e6f3263bcb2f23af5fafe6a2044c15bc
#
_entry.id   e6f3263bcb2f23af5fafe6a2044c15bc
#
_cell.length_a   1.000
_cell.length_b   1.000
_cell.length_c   1.000
_cell.angle_alpha   90.00
_cell.angle_beta   90.00
_cell.angle_gamma   90.00
#
_symmetry.space_group_name_H-M   'P 1'
#
loop_
_entity.id
_entity.type
_entity.pdbx_description
1 polymer ?
#
loop_
_entity_poly.entity_id
_entity_poly.type
_entity_poly.pdbx_seq_one_letter_code
_entity_poly.pdbx_strand_id
1 'polypeptide(L)'
;MLTASPGHGNVAGRACLRTAAARVAERFFERPTVSTFSHAVAASDERLAHLRAEVALFMRDHVLSLVSHDLRSPLNAIHSWAYVLERKLDAADASAQRALAGIRSGVEQQVKLLEDAVDKTRAETKSLPLARESFPIGAPVERAVADARLAIAEARGTSIEVQSSSDAQRCDGDRERLAQAIWTMLVFATEASAPRATITLASSLENACWRVEVGYTASFAAFSDAELPHAMEPFARSQAMQPREAGRIAWALALPHRVAAAHGGTFEQSATVDGERSSLVLRVPLTAQ
;
A
#
# COMPACT_ATOMS: atom_id res chain seq x y z
N MET A 1 78.79 1.08 -51.49
CA MET A 1 78.26 -0.29 -51.60
C MET A 1 77.83 -0.79 -50.23
N LEU A 2 76.57 -0.93 -50.05
CA LEU A 2 75.89 -1.94 -49.28
C LEU A 2 74.43 -1.50 -49.02
N THR A 3 73.57 -2.18 -49.67
CA THR A 3 72.13 -1.98 -49.71
C THR A 3 71.45 -2.54 -48.45
N ALA A 4 70.63 -1.75 -47.79
CA ALA A 4 69.75 -2.22 -46.71
C ALA A 4 68.33 -2.43 -47.23
N SER A 5 67.82 -3.63 -47.04
CA SER A 5 66.46 -4.09 -47.38
C SER A 5 65.44 -3.63 -46.32
N PRO A 6 64.20 -3.22 -46.70
CA PRO A 6 63.17 -2.82 -45.72
C PRO A 6 62.40 -4.02 -45.16
N GLY A 7 62.22 -4.09 -43.83
CA GLY A 7 61.47 -5.10 -43.12
C GLY A 7 59.98 -4.99 -43.31
N HIS A 8 59.33 -6.09 -43.61
CA HIS A 8 57.86 -6.25 -43.70
C HIS A 8 57.27 -6.18 -42.28
N GLY A 9 56.63 -5.04 -41.98
CA GLY A 9 55.86 -4.84 -40.75
C GLY A 9 54.46 -5.45 -40.83
N ASN A 10 54.16 -6.23 -39.88
CA ASN A 10 52.99 -7.04 -39.57
C ASN A 10 51.62 -6.31 -39.76
N VAL A 11 50.94 -6.47 -40.88
CA VAL A 11 49.63 -5.90 -41.21
C VAL A 11 48.46 -6.73 -40.62
N ALA A 12 48.69 -7.97 -40.21
CA ALA A 12 47.67 -8.89 -39.72
C ALA A 12 47.19 -8.58 -38.27
N GLY A 13 47.99 -7.94 -37.44
CA GLY A 13 47.64 -7.62 -36.06
C GLY A 13 46.67 -6.45 -35.88
N ARG A 14 46.59 -5.56 -36.83
CA ARG A 14 45.72 -4.37 -36.76
C ARG A 14 44.28 -4.62 -37.27
N ALA A 15 44.01 -5.64 -38.08
CA ALA A 15 42.70 -6.00 -38.55
C ALA A 15 41.88 -6.77 -37.47
N CYS A 16 42.55 -7.58 -36.63
CA CYS A 16 41.90 -8.36 -35.59
C CYS A 16 41.44 -7.52 -34.38
N LEU A 17 42.15 -6.46 -34.03
CA LEU A 17 41.77 -5.54 -32.96
C LEU A 17 40.58 -4.60 -33.33
N ARG A 18 40.42 -4.25 -34.61
CA ARG A 18 39.30 -3.44 -35.07
C ARG A 18 37.97 -4.21 -35.09
N THR A 19 38.00 -5.50 -35.38
CA THR A 19 36.78 -6.37 -35.37
C THR A 19 36.31 -6.71 -33.97
N ALA A 20 37.22 -6.83 -32.99
CA ALA A 20 36.82 -7.05 -31.59
C ALA A 20 36.21 -5.79 -30.93
N ALA A 21 36.78 -4.62 -31.19
CA ALA A 21 36.24 -3.35 -30.68
C ALA A 21 34.86 -3.00 -31.30
N ALA A 22 34.64 -3.31 -32.59
CA ALA A 22 33.36 -3.08 -33.25
C ALA A 22 32.25 -4.00 -32.68
N ARG A 23 32.56 -5.26 -32.35
CA ARG A 23 31.57 -6.20 -31.75
C ARG A 23 31.26 -5.88 -30.28
N VAL A 24 32.13 -5.23 -29.55
CA VAL A 24 31.86 -4.76 -28.17
C VAL A 24 31.00 -3.49 -28.20
N ALA A 25 31.22 -2.58 -29.16
CA ALA A 25 30.42 -1.39 -29.33
C ALA A 25 28.97 -1.69 -29.78
N GLU A 26 28.77 -2.71 -30.63
CA GLU A 26 27.43 -3.11 -31.05
C GLU A 26 26.59 -3.72 -29.92
N ARG A 27 27.19 -4.35 -28.91
CA ARG A 27 26.47 -4.88 -27.72
C ARG A 27 26.07 -3.81 -26.71
N PHE A 28 26.69 -2.63 -26.73
CA PHE A 28 26.36 -1.53 -25.80
C PHE A 28 25.41 -0.49 -26.37
N PHE A 29 25.06 -0.58 -27.66
CA PHE A 29 24.13 0.34 -28.33
C PHE A 29 22.96 -0.36 -29.03
N GLU A 30 22.42 -1.45 -28.43
CA GLU A 30 21.05 -1.87 -28.77
C GLU A 30 20.09 -0.83 -28.19
N ARG A 31 19.72 0.15 -29.01
CA ARG A 31 18.58 1.00 -28.71
C ARG A 31 17.37 0.08 -28.54
N PRO A 32 16.66 0.16 -27.39
CA PRO A 32 15.46 -0.67 -27.21
C PRO A 32 14.53 -0.40 -28.39
N THR A 33 14.12 -1.43 -29.07
CA THR A 33 13.20 -1.33 -30.19
C THR A 33 11.86 -0.80 -29.70
N VAL A 34 11.10 -0.08 -30.53
CA VAL A 34 9.77 0.45 -30.19
C VAL A 34 8.88 -0.63 -29.57
N SER A 35 9.04 -1.89 -29.98
CA SER A 35 8.34 -3.05 -29.41
C SER A 35 8.71 -3.32 -27.94
N THR A 36 9.99 -3.27 -27.56
CA THR A 36 10.42 -3.50 -26.16
C THR A 36 9.95 -2.35 -25.25
N PHE A 37 9.90 -1.13 -25.76
CA PHE A 37 9.37 0.03 -25.02
C PHE A 37 7.86 -0.10 -24.79
N SER A 38 7.10 -0.51 -25.81
CA SER A 38 5.65 -0.74 -25.72
C SER A 38 5.30 -1.85 -24.73
N HIS A 39 6.06 -2.95 -24.69
CA HIS A 39 5.85 -4.04 -23.72
C HIS A 39 6.20 -3.61 -22.29
N ALA A 40 7.25 -2.82 -22.09
CA ALA A 40 7.62 -2.32 -20.77
C ALA A 40 6.56 -1.35 -20.20
N VAL A 41 6.00 -0.46 -21.02
CA VAL A 41 4.92 0.45 -20.62
C VAL A 41 3.66 -0.33 -20.28
N ALA A 42 3.25 -1.29 -21.13
CA ALA A 42 2.07 -2.13 -20.87
C ALA A 42 2.21 -2.93 -19.55
N ALA A 43 3.39 -3.49 -19.28
CA ALA A 43 3.65 -4.22 -18.03
C ALA A 43 3.61 -3.30 -16.80
N SER A 44 4.05 -2.04 -16.93
CA SER A 44 3.93 -1.03 -15.85
C SER A 44 2.47 -0.68 -15.58
N ASP A 45 1.68 -0.46 -16.62
CA ASP A 45 0.26 -0.12 -16.49
C ASP A 45 -0.55 -1.26 -15.86
N GLU A 46 -0.29 -2.51 -16.27
CA GLU A 46 -0.91 -3.70 -15.66
C GLU A 46 -0.56 -3.83 -14.19
N ARG A 47 0.71 -3.62 -13.82
CA ARG A 47 1.15 -3.63 -12.43
C ARG A 47 0.46 -2.55 -11.60
N LEU A 48 0.37 -1.32 -12.09
CA LEU A 48 -0.31 -0.24 -11.37
C LEU A 48 -1.81 -0.51 -11.22
N ALA A 49 -2.46 -1.08 -12.24
CA ALA A 49 -3.85 -1.52 -12.15
C ALA A 49 -4.03 -2.61 -11.07
N HIS A 50 -3.12 -3.58 -11.02
CA HIS A 50 -3.12 -4.62 -9.98
C HIS A 50 -2.94 -4.02 -8.57
N LEU A 51 -1.97 -3.14 -8.37
CA LEU A 51 -1.75 -2.46 -7.08
C LEU A 51 -2.99 -1.69 -6.62
N ARG A 52 -3.66 -0.95 -7.52
CA ARG A 52 -4.91 -0.24 -7.22
C ARG A 52 -6.05 -1.19 -6.84
N ALA A 53 -6.20 -2.30 -7.57
CA ALA A 53 -7.23 -3.29 -7.27
C ALA A 53 -7.02 -3.95 -5.90
N GLU A 54 -5.79 -4.28 -5.54
CA GLU A 54 -5.43 -4.83 -4.23
C GLU A 54 -5.75 -3.83 -3.10
N VAL A 55 -5.37 -2.56 -3.23
CA VAL A 55 -5.72 -1.51 -2.24
C VAL A 55 -7.22 -1.39 -2.08
N ALA A 56 -7.99 -1.37 -3.18
CA ALA A 56 -9.45 -1.29 -3.13
C ALA A 56 -10.08 -2.51 -2.44
N LEU A 57 -9.56 -3.72 -2.68
CA LEU A 57 -10.01 -4.94 -2.05
C LEU A 57 -9.83 -4.89 -0.52
N PHE A 58 -8.63 -4.55 -0.05
CA PHE A 58 -8.35 -4.46 1.39
C PHE A 58 -9.09 -3.31 2.07
N MET A 59 -9.28 -2.19 1.38
CA MET A 59 -10.10 -1.09 1.86
C MET A 59 -11.56 -1.52 2.08
N ARG A 60 -12.17 -2.20 1.12
CA ARG A 60 -13.56 -2.71 1.23
C ARG A 60 -13.71 -3.68 2.41
N ASP A 61 -12.77 -4.61 2.56
CA ASP A 61 -12.76 -5.54 3.69
C ASP A 61 -12.66 -4.82 5.03
N HIS A 62 -11.79 -3.81 5.12
CA HIS A 62 -11.63 -3.00 6.32
C HIS A 62 -12.91 -2.24 6.68
N VAL A 63 -13.54 -1.59 5.69
CA VAL A 63 -14.80 -0.85 5.87
C VAL A 63 -15.91 -1.77 6.35
N LEU A 64 -16.10 -2.92 5.72
CA LEU A 64 -17.12 -3.88 6.12
C LEU A 64 -16.91 -4.40 7.53
N SER A 65 -15.66 -4.68 7.90
CA SER A 65 -15.32 -5.11 9.25
C SER A 65 -15.65 -4.03 10.30
N LEU A 66 -15.30 -2.78 9.99
CA LEU A 66 -15.55 -1.64 10.86
C LEU A 66 -17.03 -1.37 11.04
N VAL A 67 -17.77 -1.30 9.93
CA VAL A 67 -19.23 -1.08 9.95
C VAL A 67 -19.94 -2.20 10.70
N SER A 68 -19.56 -3.47 10.48
CA SER A 68 -20.14 -4.59 11.21
C SER A 68 -19.90 -4.47 12.72
N HIS A 69 -18.67 -4.11 13.12
CA HIS A 69 -18.35 -3.88 14.53
C HIS A 69 -19.19 -2.75 15.14
N ASP A 70 -19.27 -1.62 14.45
CA ASP A 70 -19.95 -0.43 14.94
C ASP A 70 -21.49 -0.60 15.00
N LEU A 71 -22.07 -1.39 14.09
CA LEU A 71 -23.49 -1.74 14.12
C LEU A 71 -23.87 -2.75 15.21
N ARG A 72 -22.93 -3.60 15.63
CA ARG A 72 -23.19 -4.61 16.68
C ARG A 72 -23.55 -3.97 18.01
N SER A 73 -22.92 -2.86 18.38
CA SER A 73 -23.18 -2.17 19.65
C SER A 73 -24.62 -1.66 19.78
N PRO A 74 -25.20 -0.86 18.84
CA PRO A 74 -26.60 -0.41 18.93
C PRO A 74 -27.60 -1.57 18.83
N LEU A 75 -27.30 -2.62 18.04
CA LEU A 75 -28.17 -3.80 17.96
C LEU A 75 -28.23 -4.55 19.28
N ASN A 76 -27.11 -4.71 19.99
CA ASN A 76 -27.06 -5.30 21.33
C ASN A 76 -27.83 -4.44 22.35
N ALA A 77 -27.78 -3.11 22.24
CA ALA A 77 -28.55 -2.23 23.08
C ALA A 77 -30.06 -2.42 22.86
N ILE A 78 -30.53 -2.48 21.59
CA ILE A 78 -31.94 -2.74 21.25
C ILE A 78 -32.39 -4.10 21.82
N HIS A 79 -31.57 -5.14 21.66
CA HIS A 79 -31.84 -6.47 22.20
C HIS A 79 -31.99 -6.45 23.73
N SER A 80 -31.07 -5.74 24.41
CA SER A 80 -31.10 -5.61 25.87
C SER A 80 -32.35 -4.86 26.36
N TRP A 81 -32.73 -3.78 25.70
CA TRP A 81 -33.94 -3.05 26.03
C TRP A 81 -35.23 -3.86 25.76
N ALA A 82 -35.26 -4.61 24.68
CA ALA A 82 -36.37 -5.52 24.41
C ALA A 82 -36.55 -6.55 25.53
N TYR A 83 -35.44 -7.11 26.06
CA TYR A 83 -35.43 -8.03 27.18
C TYR A 83 -35.92 -7.37 28.49
N VAL A 84 -35.52 -6.13 28.78
CA VAL A 84 -36.01 -5.38 29.95
C VAL A 84 -37.50 -5.10 29.85
N LEU A 85 -38.01 -4.74 28.67
CA LEU A 85 -39.42 -4.52 28.42
C LEU A 85 -40.27 -5.81 28.60
N GLU A 86 -39.79 -6.93 28.10
CA GLU A 86 -40.43 -8.25 28.25
C GLU A 86 -40.71 -8.59 29.73
N ARG A 87 -39.78 -8.24 30.64
CA ARG A 87 -39.91 -8.46 32.08
C ARG A 87 -40.88 -7.50 32.79
N LYS A 88 -41.18 -6.35 32.15
CA LYS A 88 -42.06 -5.32 32.73
C LYS A 88 -43.49 -5.35 32.16
N LEU A 89 -43.70 -6.00 31.04
CA LEU A 89 -45.00 -6.12 30.42
C LEU A 89 -45.84 -7.22 31.07
N ASP A 90 -47.14 -6.96 31.14
CA ASP A 90 -48.08 -7.96 31.62
C ASP A 90 -48.09 -9.17 30.67
N ALA A 91 -47.93 -10.36 31.23
CA ALA A 91 -47.96 -11.61 30.47
C ALA A 91 -49.31 -11.82 29.75
N ALA A 92 -50.36 -11.14 30.18
CA ALA A 92 -51.69 -11.18 29.56
C ALA A 92 -51.78 -10.34 28.26
N ASP A 93 -50.86 -9.40 28.01
CA ASP A 93 -50.81 -8.60 26.78
C ASP A 93 -50.15 -9.37 25.63
N ALA A 94 -50.86 -10.25 25.00
CA ALA A 94 -50.40 -11.06 23.87
C ALA A 94 -49.99 -10.22 22.65
N SER A 95 -50.42 -8.97 22.54
CA SER A 95 -50.02 -8.06 21.43
C SER A 95 -48.60 -7.52 21.68
N ALA A 96 -48.36 -7.03 22.89
CA ALA A 96 -47.04 -6.53 23.29
C ALA A 96 -45.96 -7.62 23.30
N GLN A 97 -46.31 -8.84 23.76
CA GLN A 97 -45.42 -9.99 23.71
C GLN A 97 -45.02 -10.37 22.28
N ARG A 98 -45.99 -10.38 21.34
CA ARG A 98 -45.68 -10.63 19.93
C ARG A 98 -44.81 -9.54 19.31
N ALA A 99 -45.04 -8.27 19.64
CA ALA A 99 -44.24 -7.17 19.15
C ALA A 99 -42.76 -7.27 19.63
N LEU A 100 -42.56 -7.60 20.90
CA LEU A 100 -41.19 -7.78 21.45
C LEU A 100 -40.49 -8.99 20.85
N ALA A 101 -41.17 -10.12 20.66
CA ALA A 101 -40.64 -11.29 19.98
C ALA A 101 -40.21 -10.93 18.53
N GLY A 102 -41.01 -10.11 17.82
CA GLY A 102 -40.64 -9.59 16.50
C GLY A 102 -39.40 -8.71 16.50
N ILE A 103 -39.28 -7.80 17.47
CA ILE A 103 -38.09 -6.95 17.62
C ILE A 103 -36.82 -7.80 17.86
N ARG A 104 -36.91 -8.77 18.78
CA ARG A 104 -35.76 -9.66 19.09
C ARG A 104 -35.33 -10.48 17.87
N SER A 105 -36.29 -11.14 17.23
CA SER A 105 -36.03 -11.91 16.02
C SER A 105 -35.43 -11.05 14.90
N GLY A 106 -35.92 -9.82 14.72
CA GLY A 106 -35.38 -8.88 13.76
C GLY A 106 -33.93 -8.49 14.06
N VAL A 107 -33.57 -8.23 15.32
CA VAL A 107 -32.20 -7.91 15.73
C VAL A 107 -31.27 -9.12 15.52
N GLU A 108 -31.68 -10.31 15.95
CA GLU A 108 -30.92 -11.55 15.76
C GLU A 108 -30.65 -11.82 14.27
N GLN A 109 -31.65 -11.61 13.42
CA GLN A 109 -31.50 -11.76 11.97
C GLN A 109 -30.53 -10.73 11.39
N GLN A 110 -30.58 -9.46 11.84
CA GLN A 110 -29.66 -8.43 11.37
C GLN A 110 -28.21 -8.72 11.78
N VAL A 111 -27.96 -9.16 13.01
CA VAL A 111 -26.62 -9.57 13.47
C VAL A 111 -26.08 -10.70 12.61
N LYS A 112 -26.90 -11.73 12.37
CA LYS A 112 -26.50 -12.86 11.51
C LYS A 112 -26.19 -12.43 10.07
N LEU A 113 -27.01 -11.57 9.47
CA LEU A 113 -26.76 -11.05 8.11
C LEU A 113 -25.46 -10.26 8.03
N LEU A 114 -25.12 -9.45 9.07
CA LEU A 114 -23.86 -8.72 9.12
C LEU A 114 -22.66 -9.68 9.22
N GLU A 115 -22.76 -10.70 10.08
CA GLU A 115 -21.69 -11.72 10.23
C GLU A 115 -21.51 -12.51 8.93
N ASP A 116 -22.59 -12.99 8.32
CA ASP A 116 -22.53 -13.71 7.04
C ASP A 116 -21.96 -12.86 5.90
N ALA A 117 -22.31 -11.57 5.85
CA ALA A 117 -21.78 -10.64 4.83
C ALA A 117 -20.27 -10.40 5.02
N VAL A 118 -19.84 -10.16 6.26
CA VAL A 118 -18.41 -9.96 6.58
C VAL A 118 -17.62 -11.23 6.28
N ASP A 119 -18.09 -12.40 6.71
CA ASP A 119 -17.36 -13.66 6.52
C ASP A 119 -17.22 -14.01 5.03
N LYS A 120 -18.26 -13.79 4.23
CA LYS A 120 -18.21 -14.02 2.78
C LYS A 120 -17.25 -13.08 2.06
N THR A 121 -17.27 -11.79 2.41
CA THR A 121 -16.42 -10.79 1.76
C THR A 121 -14.96 -10.89 2.21
N ARG A 122 -14.71 -11.37 3.43
CA ARG A 122 -13.36 -11.58 3.98
C ARG A 122 -12.73 -12.92 3.62
N ALA A 123 -13.45 -13.82 2.94
CA ALA A 123 -12.94 -15.14 2.62
C ALA A 123 -11.57 -15.09 1.91
N GLU A 124 -11.37 -14.09 1.04
CA GLU A 124 -10.14 -13.88 0.28
C GLU A 124 -9.07 -13.07 1.03
N THR A 125 -9.47 -12.22 1.98
CA THR A 125 -8.57 -11.30 2.71
C THR A 125 -8.35 -11.69 4.18
N LYS A 126 -9.09 -12.68 4.70
CA LYS A 126 -9.04 -13.12 6.10
C LYS A 126 -7.66 -13.60 6.51
N SER A 127 -6.98 -14.33 5.64
CA SER A 127 -5.58 -14.67 5.78
C SER A 127 -4.81 -14.04 4.63
N LEU A 128 -3.82 -13.20 4.93
CA LEU A 128 -2.87 -12.76 3.93
C LEU A 128 -1.72 -13.80 3.91
N PRO A 129 -1.74 -14.77 2.98
CA PRO A 129 -0.63 -15.71 2.86
C PRO A 129 0.62 -14.96 2.43
N LEU A 130 1.74 -15.18 3.11
CA LEU A 130 3.02 -14.55 2.82
C LEU A 130 3.92 -15.53 2.08
N ALA A 131 4.44 -15.12 0.93
CA ALA A 131 5.54 -15.78 0.24
C ALA A 131 6.87 -15.31 0.85
N ARG A 132 7.24 -15.89 2.00
CA ARG A 132 8.43 -15.46 2.74
C ARG A 132 9.71 -15.81 2.01
N GLU A 133 10.58 -14.84 1.89
CA GLU A 133 11.95 -14.96 1.37
C GLU A 133 12.88 -14.03 2.15
N SER A 134 14.18 -14.30 2.10
CA SER A 134 15.18 -13.41 2.68
C SER A 134 15.64 -12.41 1.62
N PHE A 135 15.48 -11.11 1.86
CA PHE A 135 15.83 -10.05 0.92
C PHE A 135 16.46 -8.83 1.62
N PRO A 136 17.25 -8.00 0.91
CA PRO A 136 17.74 -6.73 1.44
C PRO A 136 16.58 -5.74 1.58
N ILE A 137 16.50 -5.02 2.72
CA ILE A 137 15.38 -4.10 3.01
C ILE A 137 15.27 -2.92 2.04
N GLY A 138 16.34 -2.57 1.33
CA GLY A 138 16.31 -1.57 0.27
C GLY A 138 15.44 -1.97 -0.92
N ALA A 139 15.37 -3.27 -1.25
CA ALA A 139 14.69 -3.74 -2.46
C ALA A 139 13.18 -3.40 -2.52
N PRO A 140 12.34 -3.64 -1.48
CA PRO A 140 10.95 -3.23 -1.50
C PRO A 140 10.78 -1.70 -1.48
N VAL A 141 11.69 -0.95 -0.87
CA VAL A 141 11.70 0.52 -0.87
C VAL A 141 11.93 1.06 -2.28
N GLU A 142 13.00 0.62 -2.95
CA GLU A 142 13.31 1.03 -4.33
C GLU A 142 12.15 0.74 -5.28
N ARG A 143 11.56 -0.46 -5.16
CA ARG A 143 10.41 -0.87 -5.97
C ARG A 143 9.21 0.02 -5.73
N ALA A 144 8.84 0.26 -4.49
CA ALA A 144 7.70 1.08 -4.11
C ALA A 144 7.85 2.53 -4.57
N VAL A 145 9.05 3.11 -4.45
CA VAL A 145 9.35 4.47 -4.90
C VAL A 145 9.24 4.58 -6.43
N ALA A 146 9.78 3.61 -7.18
CA ALA A 146 9.67 3.59 -8.63
C ALA A 146 8.20 3.53 -9.09
N ASP A 147 7.42 2.60 -8.50
CA ASP A 147 5.99 2.44 -8.82
C ASP A 147 5.17 3.68 -8.41
N ALA A 148 5.47 4.35 -7.28
CA ALA A 148 4.77 5.55 -6.83
C ALA A 148 5.08 6.78 -7.70
N ARG A 149 6.31 6.92 -8.19
CA ARG A 149 6.67 7.98 -9.15
C ARG A 149 5.84 7.88 -10.42
N LEU A 150 5.78 6.70 -11.02
CA LEU A 150 4.99 6.44 -12.23
C LEU A 150 3.49 6.60 -12.00
N ALA A 151 2.98 6.15 -10.83
CA ALA A 151 1.55 6.15 -10.56
C ALA A 151 0.95 7.54 -10.40
N ILE A 152 1.67 8.46 -9.71
CA ILE A 152 1.06 9.73 -9.27
C ILE A 152 2.08 10.87 -9.04
N ALA A 153 3.28 10.59 -8.54
CA ALA A 153 4.18 11.65 -8.08
C ALA A 153 4.64 12.54 -9.23
N GLU A 154 5.01 11.97 -10.38
CA GLU A 154 5.40 12.72 -11.58
C GLU A 154 4.27 13.59 -12.10
N ALA A 155 3.05 13.08 -12.16
CA ALA A 155 1.88 13.83 -12.64
C ALA A 155 1.52 15.01 -11.74
N ARG A 156 1.83 14.94 -10.43
CA ARG A 156 1.62 16.04 -9.46
C ARG A 156 2.86 16.92 -9.27
N GLY A 157 3.99 16.60 -9.92
CA GLY A 157 5.27 17.28 -9.73
C GLY A 157 5.85 17.10 -8.32
N THR A 158 5.39 16.08 -7.58
CA THR A 158 5.82 15.77 -6.21
C THR A 158 7.18 15.09 -6.22
N SER A 159 8.11 15.52 -5.35
CA SER A 159 9.39 14.85 -5.15
C SER A 159 9.29 13.83 -4.00
N ILE A 160 9.95 12.67 -4.17
CA ILE A 160 10.10 11.66 -3.12
C ILE A 160 11.58 11.58 -2.76
N GLU A 161 11.92 12.04 -1.56
CA GLU A 161 13.25 11.99 -0.97
C GLU A 161 13.40 10.75 -0.10
N VAL A 162 14.36 9.88 -0.45
CA VAL A 162 14.64 8.64 0.26
C VAL A 162 15.86 8.81 1.14
N GLN A 163 15.68 8.52 2.43
CA GLN A 163 16.77 8.48 3.43
C GLN A 163 16.85 7.05 3.95
N SER A 164 17.92 6.35 3.63
CA SER A 164 18.13 4.99 4.08
C SER A 164 19.45 4.84 4.81
N SER A 165 19.43 4.16 5.94
CA SER A 165 20.61 3.94 6.77
C SER A 165 21.16 2.51 6.72
N SER A 166 20.46 1.57 6.08
CA SER A 166 20.78 0.14 6.23
C SER A 166 20.28 -0.75 5.09
N ASP A 167 20.37 -0.31 3.83
CA ASP A 167 19.79 -0.99 2.66
C ASP A 167 20.23 -2.46 2.49
N ALA A 168 21.48 -2.77 2.90
CA ALA A 168 22.04 -4.12 2.79
C ALA A 168 21.55 -5.10 3.87
N GLN A 169 20.91 -4.60 4.95
CA GLN A 169 20.35 -5.45 5.99
C GLN A 169 19.25 -6.34 5.40
N ARG A 170 19.23 -7.61 5.82
CA ARG A 170 18.24 -8.57 5.34
C ARG A 170 17.05 -8.68 6.27
N CYS A 171 15.88 -8.83 5.67
CA CYS A 171 14.63 -9.14 6.34
C CYS A 171 14.08 -10.46 5.79
N ASP A 172 13.42 -11.25 6.64
CA ASP A 172 12.67 -12.42 6.24
C ASP A 172 11.16 -12.09 6.22
N GLY A 173 10.59 -12.08 5.02
CA GLY A 173 9.21 -11.67 4.82
C GLY A 173 8.77 -11.79 3.37
N ASP A 174 7.61 -11.26 3.06
CA ASP A 174 7.11 -11.15 1.71
C ASP A 174 7.50 -9.80 1.10
N ARG A 175 8.54 -9.82 0.26
CA ARG A 175 9.09 -8.62 -0.37
C ARG A 175 8.07 -7.85 -1.19
N GLU A 176 7.21 -8.57 -1.93
CA GLU A 176 6.21 -7.94 -2.80
C GLU A 176 5.10 -7.28 -1.97
N ARG A 177 4.60 -7.94 -0.92
CA ARG A 177 3.59 -7.36 -0.02
C ARG A 177 4.12 -6.14 0.73
N LEU A 178 5.38 -6.15 1.14
CA LEU A 178 6.01 -4.98 1.77
C LEU A 178 6.20 -3.82 0.78
N ALA A 179 6.59 -4.11 -0.47
CA ALA A 179 6.64 -3.10 -1.52
C ALA A 179 5.25 -2.48 -1.80
N GLN A 180 4.19 -3.29 -1.85
CA GLN A 180 2.81 -2.82 -2.00
C GLN A 180 2.36 -1.93 -0.83
N ALA A 181 2.71 -2.31 0.40
CA ALA A 181 2.40 -1.51 1.59
C ALA A 181 3.08 -0.13 1.53
N ILE A 182 4.38 -0.09 1.22
CA ILE A 182 5.16 1.16 1.10
C ILE A 182 4.62 2.01 -0.08
N TRP A 183 4.31 1.40 -1.21
CA TRP A 183 3.68 2.08 -2.34
C TRP A 183 2.37 2.75 -1.94
N THR A 184 1.50 2.05 -1.20
CA THR A 184 0.22 2.61 -0.72
C THR A 184 0.45 3.81 0.20
N MET A 185 1.45 3.74 1.09
CA MET A 185 1.84 4.87 1.95
C MET A 185 2.29 6.07 1.13
N LEU A 186 3.12 5.87 0.11
CA LEU A 186 3.63 6.93 -0.77
C LEU A 186 2.52 7.56 -1.61
N VAL A 187 1.62 6.77 -2.18
CA VAL A 187 0.46 7.27 -2.94
C VAL A 187 -0.44 8.10 -2.04
N PHE A 188 -0.78 7.59 -0.85
CA PHE A 188 -1.58 8.33 0.12
C PHE A 188 -0.94 9.67 0.49
N ALA A 189 0.35 9.68 0.85
CA ALA A 189 1.07 10.89 1.22
C ALA A 189 1.15 11.90 0.06
N THR A 190 1.37 11.43 -1.17
CA THR A 190 1.39 12.26 -2.38
C THR A 190 0.05 12.93 -2.63
N GLU A 191 -1.05 12.19 -2.52
CA GLU A 191 -2.40 12.75 -2.73
C GLU A 191 -2.85 13.65 -1.57
N ALA A 192 -2.39 13.34 -0.36
CA ALA A 192 -2.65 14.15 0.82
C ALA A 192 -1.86 15.47 0.84
N SER A 193 -0.91 15.66 -0.05
CA SER A 193 -0.06 16.85 -0.11
C SER A 193 -0.43 17.77 -1.25
N ALA A 194 -0.09 19.05 -1.12
CA ALA A 194 -0.21 20.01 -2.21
C ALA A 194 0.66 19.59 -3.41
N PRO A 195 0.30 19.96 -4.66
CA PRO A 195 1.16 19.75 -5.82
C PRO A 195 2.57 20.32 -5.60
N ARG A 196 3.57 19.66 -6.15
CA ARG A 196 5.00 20.01 -6.03
C ARG A 196 5.55 19.93 -4.59
N ALA A 197 4.84 19.28 -3.67
CA ALA A 197 5.34 19.03 -2.34
C ALA A 197 6.51 18.03 -2.34
N THR A 198 7.24 17.98 -1.24
CA THR A 198 8.26 16.97 -0.98
C THR A 198 7.75 15.95 0.03
N ILE A 199 7.76 14.68 -0.34
CA ILE A 199 7.48 13.54 0.52
C ILE A 199 8.82 12.96 0.97
N THR A 200 8.96 12.71 2.26
CA THR A 200 10.16 12.07 2.81
C THR A 200 9.88 10.60 3.10
N LEU A 201 10.75 9.69 2.67
CA LEU A 201 10.72 8.30 3.06
C LEU A 201 12.00 7.98 3.82
N ALA A 202 11.88 7.64 5.11
CA ALA A 202 12.98 7.18 5.94
C ALA A 202 12.90 5.67 6.15
N SER A 203 14.01 4.96 5.90
CA SER A 203 14.16 3.53 6.16
C SER A 203 15.29 3.33 7.17
N SER A 204 14.99 2.77 8.33
CA SER A 204 15.92 2.62 9.45
C SER A 204 15.70 1.32 10.21
N LEU A 205 16.69 0.97 11.03
CA LEU A 205 16.59 -0.15 11.96
C LEU A 205 16.47 0.38 13.39
N GLU A 206 15.42 -0.03 14.07
CA GLU A 206 15.17 0.35 15.47
C GLU A 206 14.75 -0.88 16.27
N ASN A 207 15.45 -1.21 17.37
CA ASN A 207 15.06 -2.29 18.31
C ASN A 207 14.76 -3.63 17.61
N ALA A 208 15.64 -4.10 16.73
CA ALA A 208 15.47 -5.31 15.92
C ALA A 208 14.23 -5.29 15.00
N CYS A 209 13.68 -4.11 14.70
CA CYS A 209 12.62 -3.91 13.72
C CYS A 209 13.12 -3.06 12.56
N TRP A 210 12.69 -3.39 11.37
CA TRP A 210 12.77 -2.51 10.21
C TRP A 210 11.62 -1.51 10.29
N ARG A 211 11.97 -0.22 10.31
CA ARG A 211 11.04 0.89 10.36
C ARG A 211 11.07 1.67 9.05
N VAL A 212 9.91 1.82 8.42
CA VAL A 212 9.71 2.69 7.26
C VAL A 212 8.75 3.79 7.65
N GLU A 213 9.19 5.04 7.50
CA GLU A 213 8.37 6.22 7.75
C GLU A 213 8.21 7.05 6.49
N VAL A 214 6.96 7.40 6.17
CA VAL A 214 6.63 8.35 5.11
C VAL A 214 6.08 9.61 5.75
N GLY A 215 6.85 10.71 5.61
CA GLY A 215 6.47 12.04 6.11
C GLY A 215 5.94 12.94 5.00
N TYR A 216 4.87 13.70 5.30
CA TYR A 216 4.23 14.60 4.36
C TYR A 216 3.55 15.78 5.08
N THR A 217 3.22 16.85 4.36
CA THR A 217 2.40 17.96 4.89
C THR A 217 0.99 17.84 4.32
N ALA A 218 -0.01 17.69 5.19
CA ALA A 218 -1.39 17.48 4.80
C ALA A 218 -1.99 18.72 4.13
N SER A 219 -2.76 18.50 3.06
CA SER A 219 -3.55 19.51 2.35
C SER A 219 -4.91 18.94 1.99
N PHE A 220 -5.96 19.34 2.71
CA PHE A 220 -7.33 18.90 2.44
C PHE A 220 -7.84 19.44 1.11
N ALA A 221 -7.39 20.63 0.71
CA ALA A 221 -7.68 21.19 -0.61
C ALA A 221 -7.17 20.25 -1.73
N ALA A 222 -5.97 19.70 -1.59
CA ALA A 222 -5.40 18.77 -2.58
C ALA A 222 -6.14 17.43 -2.67
N PHE A 223 -6.72 16.94 -1.58
CA PHE A 223 -7.59 15.74 -1.60
C PHE A 223 -8.91 15.97 -2.32
N SER A 224 -9.46 17.20 -2.20
CA SER A 224 -10.78 17.57 -2.74
C SER A 224 -10.72 18.02 -4.19
N ASP A 225 -9.57 18.44 -4.68
CA ASP A 225 -9.40 19.00 -6.02
C ASP A 225 -9.53 17.93 -7.10
N ALA A 226 -10.65 17.97 -7.83
CA ALA A 226 -10.93 17.01 -8.89
C ALA A 226 -10.07 17.20 -10.16
N GLU A 227 -9.43 18.35 -10.32
CA GLU A 227 -8.55 18.65 -11.46
C GLU A 227 -7.15 18.03 -11.29
N LEU A 228 -6.78 17.68 -10.06
CA LEU A 228 -5.52 17.00 -9.81
C LEU A 228 -5.61 15.51 -10.18
N PRO A 229 -4.50 14.90 -10.66
CA PRO A 229 -4.44 13.46 -10.86
C PRO A 229 -4.60 12.73 -9.51
N HIS A 230 -5.38 11.64 -9.52
CA HIS A 230 -5.59 10.78 -8.35
C HIS A 230 -5.49 9.31 -8.72
N ALA A 231 -4.86 8.53 -7.86
CA ALA A 231 -4.84 7.07 -7.91
C ALA A 231 -5.89 6.47 -6.95
N MET A 232 -6.25 7.19 -5.87
CA MET A 232 -7.27 6.77 -4.91
C MET A 232 -8.69 7.15 -5.39
N GLU A 233 -9.66 6.32 -5.03
CA GLU A 233 -11.08 6.59 -5.29
C GLU A 233 -11.57 7.84 -4.52
N PRO A 234 -12.52 8.63 -5.08
CA PRO A 234 -13.05 9.83 -4.41
C PRO A 234 -13.58 9.57 -3.01
N PHE A 235 -14.22 8.42 -2.80
CA PHE A 235 -14.74 8.00 -1.51
C PHE A 235 -13.62 7.81 -0.47
N ALA A 236 -12.51 7.16 -0.84
CA ALA A 236 -11.35 6.96 0.04
C ALA A 236 -10.71 8.30 0.44
N ARG A 237 -10.61 9.24 -0.50
CA ARG A 237 -10.10 10.60 -0.26
C ARG A 237 -10.99 11.38 0.69
N SER A 238 -12.30 11.36 0.46
CA SER A 238 -13.29 12.01 1.33
C SER A 238 -13.22 11.48 2.77
N GLN A 239 -13.14 10.16 2.95
CA GLN A 239 -13.00 9.55 4.27
C GLN A 239 -11.67 9.91 4.96
N ALA A 240 -10.58 10.02 4.20
CA ALA A 240 -9.27 10.35 4.76
C ALA A 240 -9.20 11.76 5.39
N MET A 241 -10.06 12.69 4.97
CA MET A 241 -10.20 14.04 5.54
C MET A 241 -11.06 14.10 6.79
N GLN A 242 -11.85 13.06 7.08
CA GLN A 242 -12.72 13.06 8.26
C GLN A 242 -11.93 12.85 9.54
N PRO A 243 -12.36 13.49 10.65
CA PRO A 243 -11.79 13.21 11.97
C PRO A 243 -11.89 11.72 12.29
N ARG A 244 -10.82 11.18 12.86
CA ARG A 244 -10.76 9.77 13.24
C ARG A 244 -10.59 9.62 14.75
N GLU A 245 -11.19 8.60 15.30
CA GLU A 245 -10.91 8.17 16.67
C GLU A 245 -9.44 7.74 16.80
N ALA A 246 -8.88 7.91 18.00
CA ALA A 246 -7.51 7.51 18.28
C ALA A 246 -7.29 6.02 17.95
N GLY A 247 -6.22 5.72 17.24
CA GLY A 247 -5.87 4.37 16.81
C GLY A 247 -6.57 3.89 15.53
N ARG A 248 -7.52 4.63 14.96
CA ARG A 248 -8.11 4.31 13.66
C ARG A 248 -7.27 4.91 12.52
N ILE A 249 -7.10 4.15 11.45
CA ILE A 249 -6.41 4.57 10.22
C ILE A 249 -7.40 5.02 9.16
N ALA A 250 -6.94 5.80 8.18
CA ALA A 250 -7.70 6.05 6.96
C ALA A 250 -7.93 4.73 6.20
N TRP A 251 -9.13 4.56 5.64
CA TRP A 251 -9.51 3.28 5.01
C TRP A 251 -8.60 2.88 3.85
N ALA A 252 -8.10 3.86 3.09
CA ALA A 252 -7.13 3.64 2.02
C ALA A 252 -5.81 3.00 2.51
N LEU A 253 -5.51 3.06 3.82
CA LEU A 253 -4.32 2.50 4.44
C LEU A 253 -4.54 1.09 5.05
N ALA A 254 -5.66 0.44 4.71
CA ALA A 254 -5.96 -0.91 5.19
C ALA A 254 -4.92 -1.95 4.75
N LEU A 255 -4.40 -1.85 3.52
CA LEU A 255 -3.37 -2.77 3.01
C LEU A 255 -2.06 -2.69 3.83
N PRO A 256 -1.40 -1.52 4.03
CA PRO A 256 -0.22 -1.46 4.89
C PRO A 256 -0.47 -1.95 6.31
N HIS A 257 -1.63 -1.68 6.89
CA HIS A 257 -1.98 -2.19 8.22
C HIS A 257 -2.05 -3.73 8.23
N ARG A 258 -2.68 -4.35 7.23
CA ARG A 258 -2.79 -5.82 7.12
C ARG A 258 -1.44 -6.48 6.84
N VAL A 259 -0.63 -5.88 5.97
CA VAL A 259 0.72 -6.37 5.67
C VAL A 259 1.61 -6.32 6.91
N ALA A 260 1.58 -5.23 7.69
CA ALA A 260 2.29 -5.12 8.95
C ALA A 260 1.88 -6.23 9.92
N ALA A 261 0.58 -6.40 10.16
CA ALA A 261 0.05 -7.43 11.07
C ALA A 261 0.44 -8.85 10.63
N ALA A 262 0.38 -9.16 9.32
CA ALA A 262 0.77 -10.46 8.79
C ALA A 262 2.27 -10.77 8.98
N HIS A 263 3.11 -9.73 9.04
CA HIS A 263 4.54 -9.86 9.35
C HIS A 263 4.84 -9.80 10.87
N GLY A 264 3.82 -9.75 11.74
CA GLY A 264 3.99 -9.62 13.19
C GLY A 264 4.44 -8.22 13.63
N GLY A 265 4.25 -7.23 12.76
CA GLY A 265 4.61 -5.83 12.98
C GLY A 265 3.42 -4.92 13.27
N THR A 266 3.64 -3.60 13.16
CA THR A 266 2.64 -2.57 13.39
C THR A 266 2.62 -1.53 12.28
N PHE A 267 1.46 -0.93 12.09
CA PHE A 267 1.28 0.23 11.22
C PHE A 267 0.57 1.35 11.98
N GLU A 268 1.10 2.55 11.88
CA GLU A 268 0.59 3.72 12.58
C GLU A 268 0.41 4.88 11.59
N GLN A 269 -0.64 5.66 11.78
CA GLN A 269 -0.89 6.91 11.10
C GLN A 269 -1.02 8.01 12.14
N SER A 270 -0.22 9.08 12.01
CA SER A 270 -0.40 10.28 12.84
C SER A 270 -1.74 10.96 12.54
N ALA A 271 -2.20 11.84 13.44
CA ALA A 271 -3.33 12.68 13.15
C ALA A 271 -3.08 13.49 11.86
N THR A 272 -4.10 13.57 11.00
CA THR A 272 -4.02 14.36 9.77
C THR A 272 -4.72 15.67 10.04
N VAL A 273 -3.96 16.76 10.14
CA VAL A 273 -4.44 18.12 10.35
C VAL A 273 -4.00 18.95 9.16
N ASP A 274 -4.92 19.72 8.60
CA ASP A 274 -4.65 20.53 7.41
C ASP A 274 -3.51 21.52 7.63
N GLY A 275 -2.55 21.56 6.72
CA GLY A 275 -1.34 22.38 6.81
C GLY A 275 -0.25 21.84 7.74
N GLU A 276 -0.48 20.79 8.50
CA GLU A 276 0.48 20.21 9.44
C GLU A 276 1.26 19.03 8.87
N ARG A 277 2.43 18.78 9.46
CA ARG A 277 3.25 17.61 9.13
C ARG A 277 2.61 16.36 9.74
N SER A 278 2.44 15.36 8.89
CA SER A 278 1.88 14.05 9.24
C SER A 278 2.84 12.94 8.83
N SER A 279 2.69 11.77 9.43
CA SER A 279 3.52 10.60 9.12
C SER A 279 2.73 9.31 9.09
N LEU A 280 3.23 8.37 8.29
CA LEU A 280 2.80 6.97 8.21
C LEU A 280 4.01 6.12 8.58
N VAL A 281 3.86 5.22 9.54
CA VAL A 281 4.97 4.40 10.07
C VAL A 281 4.61 2.92 9.98
N LEU A 282 5.41 2.18 9.24
CA LEU A 282 5.38 0.71 9.14
C LEU A 282 6.56 0.15 9.93
N ARG A 283 6.32 -0.79 10.83
CA ARG A 283 7.36 -1.54 11.56
C ARG A 283 7.20 -3.02 11.30
N VAL A 284 8.30 -3.68 10.93
CA VAL A 284 8.35 -5.12 10.68
C VAL A 284 9.49 -5.70 11.52
N PRO A 285 9.24 -6.69 12.40
CA PRO A 285 10.30 -7.35 13.14
C PRO A 285 11.28 -8.02 12.16
N LEU A 286 12.57 -7.81 12.39
CA LEU A 286 13.60 -8.64 11.79
C LEU A 286 13.54 -9.96 12.53
N THR A 287 13.13 -11.04 11.87
CA THR A 287 13.10 -12.36 12.50
C THR A 287 14.53 -12.68 12.95
N ALA A 288 14.72 -12.90 14.26
CA ALA A 288 15.98 -13.41 14.75
C ALA A 288 16.21 -14.79 14.08
N GLN A 289 17.33 -14.91 13.38
CA GLN A 289 17.83 -16.19 12.87
C GLN A 289 18.18 -17.11 14.03
#